data_92bca03d282ef1db7b71081878d6c6b9
#
_entry.id   92bca03d282ef1db7b71081878d6c6b9
#
_cell.length_a   1.000
_cell.length_b   1.000
_cell.length_c   1.000
_cell.angle_alpha   90.00
_cell.angle_beta   90.00
_cell.angle_gamma   90.00
#
_symmetry.space_group_name_H-M   'P 1'
#
loop_
_entity.id
_entity.type
_entity.pdbx_description
1 polymer ?
#
loop_
_entity_poly.entity_id
_entity_poly.type
_entity_poly.pdbx_seq_one_letter_code
_entity_poly.pdbx_strand_id
1 'polypeptide(L)'
;MSFDARRFKAMERAGFNRIAERYADSAHLRAALAGALLDNADLAPGQCVLDLASGPCLLAAEAARRVQPGGHVIATDIAEAMLAEGAQRADNTDTLLLAAADAEHLCVADQRLDRVLAGLALFMFPHPELALAEIRRVLVPGGRLTLSVWGMREKVPLIACAQDCIARLLPAPKIARPSVFRFGEAAILEALLQQAGFQNIRIQPCDFFCDFNDTEAYWQAFLDLAGGAAEALSRLPDSTRQTLQAAVAEDLEPYRAMPTPSGYRLPARALIASAIRPH
;
A
#
# COMPACT_ATOMS: atom_id res chain seq x y z
N MET A 1 5.67 1.23 -26.49
CA MET A 1 6.52 0.21 -25.80
C MET A 1 5.59 -0.65 -24.98
N SER A 2 5.74 -1.99 -25.05
CA SER A 2 4.97 -2.90 -24.20
C SER A 2 5.42 -2.75 -22.75
N PHE A 3 4.50 -2.90 -21.80
CA PHE A 3 4.79 -2.90 -20.36
C PHE A 3 5.67 -4.12 -20.01
N ASP A 4 6.80 -3.90 -19.36
CA ASP A 4 7.73 -4.93 -18.90
C ASP A 4 7.56 -5.16 -17.39
N ALA A 5 6.78 -6.17 -17.04
CA ALA A 5 6.46 -6.53 -15.67
C ALA A 5 7.69 -6.89 -14.83
N ARG A 6 8.65 -7.61 -15.41
CA ARG A 6 9.88 -8.03 -14.71
C ARG A 6 10.74 -6.83 -14.35
N ARG A 7 10.93 -5.92 -15.31
CA ARG A 7 11.68 -4.69 -15.09
C ARG A 7 10.99 -3.77 -14.10
N PHE A 8 9.66 -3.68 -14.17
CA PHE A 8 8.86 -2.91 -13.22
C PHE A 8 9.04 -3.45 -11.79
N LYS A 9 8.86 -4.77 -11.55
CA LYS A 9 9.07 -5.40 -10.24
C LYS A 9 10.47 -5.15 -9.69
N ALA A 10 11.50 -5.31 -10.52
CA ALA A 10 12.89 -5.07 -10.10
C ALA A 10 13.12 -3.61 -9.68
N MET A 11 12.52 -2.66 -10.38
CA MET A 11 12.60 -1.24 -10.06
C MET A 11 11.85 -0.91 -8.74
N GLU A 12 10.63 -1.44 -8.55
CA GLU A 12 9.87 -1.22 -7.31
C GLU A 12 10.60 -1.86 -6.12
N ARG A 13 11.09 -3.10 -6.24
CA ARG A 13 11.90 -3.74 -5.20
C ARG A 13 13.11 -2.89 -4.80
N ALA A 14 13.87 -2.40 -5.77
CA ALA A 14 15.03 -1.55 -5.50
C ALA A 14 14.63 -0.22 -4.84
N GLY A 15 13.53 0.38 -5.29
CA GLY A 15 13.01 1.63 -4.74
C GLY A 15 12.56 1.47 -3.30
N PHE A 16 11.74 0.47 -3.00
CA PHE A 16 11.24 0.21 -1.65
C PHE A 16 12.35 -0.23 -0.70
N ASN A 17 13.31 -1.04 -1.14
CA ASN A 17 14.50 -1.36 -0.34
C ASN A 17 15.27 -0.11 0.11
N ARG A 18 15.35 0.90 -0.75
CA ARG A 18 16.07 2.14 -0.43
C ARG A 18 15.35 3.03 0.58
N ILE A 19 14.03 3.06 0.55
CA ILE A 19 13.23 3.94 1.40
C ILE A 19 12.66 3.23 2.64
N ALA A 20 13.04 1.98 2.92
CA ALA A 20 12.38 1.12 3.92
C ALA A 20 12.25 1.79 5.29
N GLU A 21 13.33 2.36 5.83
CA GLU A 21 13.34 3.07 7.11
C GLU A 21 12.36 4.25 7.09
N ARG A 22 12.48 5.15 6.10
CA ARG A 22 11.60 6.34 6.00
C ARG A 22 10.15 5.98 5.75
N TYR A 23 9.91 4.93 4.95
CA TYR A 23 8.56 4.40 4.75
C TYR A 23 7.97 3.90 6.08
N ALA A 24 8.75 3.24 6.92
CA ALA A 24 8.33 2.81 8.24
C ALA A 24 8.06 4.00 9.18
N ASP A 25 8.90 5.03 9.18
CA ASP A 25 8.71 6.26 9.97
C ASP A 25 7.42 7.01 9.59
N SER A 26 7.03 6.96 8.32
CA SER A 26 5.78 7.55 7.82
C SER A 26 4.52 6.71 8.11
N ALA A 27 4.61 5.66 8.93
CA ALA A 27 3.49 4.76 9.26
C ALA A 27 2.26 5.50 9.81
N HIS A 28 2.47 6.60 10.56
CA HIS A 28 1.41 7.43 11.13
C HIS A 28 0.44 7.99 10.08
N LEU A 29 0.90 8.26 8.85
CA LEU A 29 0.08 8.75 7.73
C LEU A 29 -0.95 7.71 7.26
N ARG A 30 -0.72 6.43 7.54
CA ARG A 30 -1.56 5.30 7.13
C ARG A 30 -2.25 4.60 8.30
N ALA A 31 -2.00 5.04 9.53
CA ALA A 31 -2.47 4.34 10.74
C ALA A 31 -4.00 4.20 10.79
N ALA A 32 -4.74 5.26 10.44
CA ALA A 32 -6.21 5.23 10.40
C ALA A 32 -6.73 4.18 9.40
N LEU A 33 -6.14 4.13 8.20
CA LEU A 33 -6.49 3.14 7.19
C LEU A 33 -6.11 1.71 7.62
N ALA A 34 -4.94 1.55 8.23
CA ALA A 34 -4.48 0.25 8.74
C ALA A 34 -5.43 -0.30 9.81
N GLY A 35 -5.85 0.55 10.77
CA GLY A 35 -6.85 0.20 11.78
C GLY A 35 -8.17 -0.23 11.15
N ALA A 36 -8.71 0.58 10.24
CA ALA A 36 -9.96 0.28 9.55
C ALA A 36 -9.88 -1.02 8.72
N LEU A 37 -8.76 -1.32 8.07
CA LEU A 37 -8.55 -2.57 7.35
C LEU A 37 -8.59 -3.77 8.30
N LEU A 38 -7.87 -3.70 9.41
CA LEU A 38 -7.83 -4.76 10.42
C LEU A 38 -9.18 -5.01 11.08
N ASP A 39 -10.00 -3.96 11.28
CA ASP A 39 -11.36 -4.10 11.83
C ASP A 39 -12.31 -4.79 10.84
N ASN A 40 -12.04 -4.71 9.53
CA ASN A 40 -12.79 -5.41 8.50
C ASN A 40 -12.28 -6.84 8.22
N ALA A 41 -11.12 -7.21 8.77
CA ALA A 41 -10.50 -8.50 8.50
C ALA A 41 -11.13 -9.66 9.29
N ASP A 42 -11.91 -9.36 10.35
CA ASP A 42 -12.56 -10.37 11.19
C ASP A 42 -11.54 -11.38 11.74
N LEU A 43 -10.46 -10.84 12.32
CA LEU A 43 -9.39 -11.63 12.91
C LEU A 43 -9.84 -12.25 14.23
N ALA A 44 -9.49 -13.52 14.46
CA ALA A 44 -9.82 -14.27 15.66
C ALA A 44 -8.61 -15.08 16.16
N PRO A 45 -8.56 -15.40 17.48
CA PRO A 45 -7.53 -16.26 18.05
C PRO A 45 -7.39 -17.60 17.30
N GLY A 46 -6.16 -18.06 17.16
CA GLY A 46 -5.83 -19.33 16.51
C GLY A 46 -5.73 -19.27 14.99
N GLN A 47 -6.02 -18.16 14.34
CA GLN A 47 -5.98 -18.04 12.88
C GLN A 47 -4.56 -17.95 12.35
N CYS A 48 -4.38 -18.51 11.13
CA CYS A 48 -3.21 -18.31 10.29
C CYS A 48 -3.49 -17.21 9.28
N VAL A 49 -2.69 -16.15 9.30
CA VAL A 49 -2.88 -14.93 8.50
C VAL A 49 -1.68 -14.68 7.59
N LEU A 50 -1.91 -14.22 6.37
CA LEU A 50 -0.90 -13.65 5.50
C LEU A 50 -1.10 -12.14 5.41
N ASP A 51 -0.06 -11.37 5.65
CA ASP A 51 0.03 -9.97 5.25
C ASP A 51 0.87 -9.88 3.98
N LEU A 52 0.21 -9.63 2.85
CA LEU A 52 0.79 -9.66 1.51
C LEU A 52 1.26 -8.26 1.11
N ALA A 53 2.51 -8.15 0.66
CA ALA A 53 3.20 -6.88 0.43
C ALA A 53 3.13 -6.01 1.70
N SER A 54 3.56 -6.62 2.81
CA SER A 54 3.38 -6.10 4.17
C SER A 54 4.20 -4.82 4.45
N GLY A 55 5.17 -4.50 3.57
CA GLY A 55 6.10 -3.43 3.85
C GLY A 55 6.83 -3.64 5.18
N PRO A 56 6.91 -2.63 6.06
CA PRO A 56 7.55 -2.76 7.36
C PRO A 56 6.62 -3.38 8.42
N CYS A 57 5.78 -4.33 8.03
CA CYS A 57 4.97 -5.18 8.90
C CYS A 57 3.97 -4.47 9.82
N LEU A 58 3.49 -3.26 9.46
CA LEU A 58 2.55 -2.49 10.29
C LEU A 58 1.24 -3.27 10.54
N LEU A 59 0.65 -3.84 9.48
CA LEU A 59 -0.56 -4.68 9.59
C LEU A 59 -0.24 -6.01 10.25
N ALA A 60 0.86 -6.67 9.84
CA ALA A 60 1.26 -7.97 10.33
C ALA A 60 1.49 -7.98 11.84
N ALA A 61 2.17 -6.96 12.39
CA ALA A 61 2.44 -6.84 13.83
C ALA A 61 1.15 -6.72 14.64
N GLU A 62 0.19 -5.91 14.19
CA GLU A 62 -1.10 -5.78 14.86
C GLU A 62 -1.97 -7.03 14.67
N ALA A 63 -1.96 -7.63 13.47
CA ALA A 63 -2.65 -8.90 13.22
C ALA A 63 -2.11 -10.01 14.12
N ALA A 64 -0.78 -10.08 14.34
CA ALA A 64 -0.16 -11.05 15.22
C ALA A 64 -0.67 -10.94 16.66
N ARG A 65 -0.94 -9.74 17.16
CA ARG A 65 -1.58 -9.56 18.48
C ARG A 65 -3.03 -10.04 18.49
N ARG A 66 -3.82 -9.74 17.45
CA ARG A 66 -5.25 -10.06 17.36
C ARG A 66 -5.53 -11.55 17.22
N VAL A 67 -4.60 -12.32 16.65
CA VAL A 67 -4.78 -13.78 16.48
C VAL A 67 -4.29 -14.62 17.66
N GLN A 68 -3.77 -13.99 18.71
CA GLN A 68 -3.37 -14.73 19.94
C GLN A 68 -4.59 -15.06 20.82
N PRO A 69 -4.53 -16.20 21.54
CA PRO A 69 -3.48 -17.21 21.53
C PRO A 69 -3.55 -18.18 20.33
N GLY A 70 -2.41 -18.75 19.96
CA GLY A 70 -2.32 -19.89 19.04
C GLY A 70 -2.34 -19.56 17.55
N GLY A 71 -2.56 -18.30 17.17
CA GLY A 71 -2.49 -17.85 15.77
C GLY A 71 -1.08 -17.45 15.34
N HIS A 72 -0.87 -17.38 14.03
CA HIS A 72 0.41 -16.99 13.42
C HIS A 72 0.17 -16.05 12.24
N VAL A 73 1.12 -15.16 11.97
CA VAL A 73 1.10 -14.26 10.82
C VAL A 73 2.34 -14.50 9.97
N ILE A 74 2.15 -14.64 8.67
CA ILE A 74 3.22 -14.63 7.68
C ILE A 74 3.16 -13.24 7.02
N ALA A 75 4.25 -12.50 7.06
CA ALA A 75 4.38 -11.24 6.35
C ALA A 75 5.31 -11.45 5.14
N THR A 76 4.82 -11.08 3.96
CA THR A 76 5.61 -11.20 2.73
C THR A 76 5.74 -9.86 2.04
N ASP A 77 6.92 -9.60 1.48
CA ASP A 77 7.16 -8.44 0.61
C ASP A 77 8.23 -8.81 -0.43
N ILE A 78 8.19 -8.16 -1.59
CA ILE A 78 9.22 -8.34 -2.61
C ILE A 78 10.51 -7.60 -2.25
N ALA A 79 10.41 -6.56 -1.40
CA ALA A 79 11.50 -5.73 -0.91
C ALA A 79 11.95 -6.21 0.48
N GLU A 80 13.04 -6.95 0.53
CA GLU A 80 13.56 -7.57 1.74
C GLU A 80 13.96 -6.57 2.85
N ALA A 81 14.37 -5.34 2.49
CA ALA A 81 14.67 -4.31 3.48
C ALA A 81 13.41 -3.84 4.22
N MET A 82 12.24 -3.88 3.58
CA MET A 82 10.96 -3.62 4.26
C MET A 82 10.71 -4.61 5.38
N LEU A 83 10.91 -5.90 5.12
CA LEU A 83 10.76 -6.94 6.13
C LEU A 83 11.80 -6.83 7.25
N ALA A 84 13.03 -6.44 6.90
CA ALA A 84 14.09 -6.21 7.89
C ALA A 84 13.73 -5.05 8.85
N GLU A 85 13.16 -3.95 8.33
CA GLU A 85 12.63 -2.86 9.15
C GLU A 85 11.47 -3.35 10.07
N GLY A 86 10.57 -4.15 9.53
CA GLY A 86 9.49 -4.75 10.31
C GLY A 86 10.01 -5.63 11.44
N ALA A 87 11.02 -6.46 11.19
CA ALA A 87 11.66 -7.29 12.18
C ALA A 87 12.33 -6.50 13.32
N GLN A 88 12.96 -5.37 12.98
CA GLN A 88 13.60 -4.50 13.98
C GLN A 88 12.60 -3.77 14.89
N ARG A 89 11.40 -3.49 14.36
CA ARG A 89 10.36 -2.70 15.05
C ARG A 89 9.31 -3.57 15.77
N ALA A 90 9.29 -4.87 15.51
CA ALA A 90 8.34 -5.78 16.14
C ALA A 90 8.76 -6.15 17.56
N ASP A 91 7.88 -5.91 18.53
CA ASP A 91 8.12 -6.21 19.95
C ASP A 91 8.12 -7.73 20.25
N ASN A 92 7.48 -8.53 19.39
CA ASN A 92 7.39 -9.99 19.56
C ASN A 92 7.35 -10.66 18.19
N THR A 93 8.41 -11.42 17.88
CA THR A 93 8.59 -12.09 16.59
C THR A 93 8.19 -13.56 16.60
N ASP A 94 7.87 -14.15 17.75
CA ASP A 94 7.62 -15.62 17.86
C ASP A 94 6.42 -16.09 17.04
N THR A 95 5.47 -15.19 16.75
CA THR A 95 4.24 -15.46 15.98
C THR A 95 4.21 -14.78 14.62
N LEU A 96 5.28 -14.06 14.26
CA LEU A 96 5.43 -13.33 13.01
C LEU A 96 6.55 -13.94 12.17
N LEU A 97 6.19 -14.58 11.08
CA LEU A 97 7.14 -15.17 10.13
C LEU A 97 7.32 -14.21 8.94
N LEU A 98 8.57 -13.95 8.56
CA LEU A 98 8.90 -13.05 7.47
C LEU A 98 9.47 -13.81 6.27
N ALA A 99 8.97 -13.55 5.06
CA ALA A 99 9.47 -14.18 3.86
C ALA A 99 9.50 -13.20 2.67
N ALA A 100 10.65 -13.03 2.03
CA ALA A 100 10.71 -12.29 0.78
C ALA A 100 10.02 -13.10 -0.33
N ALA A 101 8.95 -12.57 -0.92
CA ALA A 101 8.16 -13.25 -1.94
C ALA A 101 7.52 -12.29 -2.93
N ASP A 102 7.31 -12.77 -4.15
CA ASP A 102 6.49 -12.11 -5.17
C ASP A 102 5.02 -12.47 -4.93
N ALA A 103 4.14 -11.47 -4.85
CA ALA A 103 2.70 -11.67 -4.64
C ALA A 103 2.04 -12.50 -5.74
N GLU A 104 2.61 -12.54 -6.95
CA GLU A 104 2.14 -13.35 -8.08
C GLU A 104 2.64 -14.80 -8.02
N HIS A 105 3.53 -15.14 -7.05
CA HIS A 105 4.14 -16.47 -6.86
C HIS A 105 4.45 -16.71 -5.38
N LEU A 106 3.43 -17.05 -4.59
CA LEU A 106 3.58 -17.20 -3.14
C LEU A 106 4.25 -18.54 -2.75
N CYS A 107 5.16 -18.48 -1.79
CA CYS A 107 5.81 -19.66 -1.21
C CYS A 107 4.98 -20.36 -0.12
N VAL A 108 3.67 -20.14 -0.09
CA VAL A 108 2.73 -20.74 0.86
C VAL A 108 1.97 -21.89 0.18
N ALA A 109 1.79 -23.01 0.88
CA ALA A 109 1.04 -24.16 0.38
C ALA A 109 -0.47 -23.83 0.25
N ASP A 110 -1.17 -24.61 -0.58
CA ASP A 110 -2.60 -24.48 -0.81
C ASP A 110 -3.40 -24.64 0.49
N GLN A 111 -4.43 -23.80 0.65
CA GLN A 111 -5.44 -23.92 1.71
C GLN A 111 -4.83 -23.99 3.12
N ARG A 112 -3.93 -23.06 3.44
CA ARG A 112 -3.27 -22.96 4.74
C ARG A 112 -3.64 -21.74 5.55
N LEU A 113 -4.31 -20.77 4.93
CA LEU A 113 -4.55 -19.47 5.55
C LEU A 113 -6.04 -19.20 5.76
N ASP A 114 -6.39 -18.75 6.94
CA ASP A 114 -7.75 -18.32 7.27
C ASP A 114 -8.03 -16.92 6.74
N ARG A 115 -7.01 -16.06 6.73
CA ARG A 115 -7.10 -14.65 6.34
C ARG A 115 -5.91 -14.24 5.48
N VAL A 116 -6.18 -13.38 4.52
CA VAL A 116 -5.15 -12.63 3.78
C VAL A 116 -5.45 -11.15 3.88
N LEU A 117 -4.45 -10.39 4.28
CA LEU A 117 -4.45 -8.93 4.30
C LEU A 117 -3.60 -8.41 3.13
N ALA A 118 -4.00 -7.30 2.51
CA ALA A 118 -3.20 -6.62 1.48
C ALA A 118 -3.45 -5.11 1.55
N GLY A 119 -2.66 -4.41 2.35
CA GLY A 119 -2.80 -2.97 2.59
C GLY A 119 -2.14 -2.13 1.50
N LEU A 120 -2.91 -1.39 0.69
CA LEU A 120 -2.41 -0.49 -0.36
C LEU A 120 -1.42 -1.15 -1.34
N ALA A 121 -1.65 -2.40 -1.71
CA ALA A 121 -0.72 -3.22 -2.49
C ALA A 121 -1.22 -3.60 -3.88
N LEU A 122 -2.49 -3.99 -4.03
CA LEU A 122 -3.03 -4.60 -5.26
C LEU A 122 -2.78 -3.78 -6.54
N PHE A 123 -2.82 -2.46 -6.45
CA PHE A 123 -2.57 -1.58 -7.59
C PHE A 123 -1.08 -1.55 -8.02
N MET A 124 -0.17 -2.07 -7.20
CA MET A 124 1.26 -2.18 -7.53
C MET A 124 1.61 -3.45 -8.32
N PHE A 125 0.74 -4.47 -8.31
CA PHE A 125 1.05 -5.73 -8.96
C PHE A 125 0.89 -5.61 -10.48
N PRO A 126 1.88 -5.97 -11.30
CA PRO A 126 1.76 -6.00 -12.76
C PRO A 126 0.55 -6.79 -13.25
N HIS A 127 0.34 -7.96 -12.66
CA HIS A 127 -0.72 -8.90 -12.99
C HIS A 127 -1.56 -9.18 -11.73
N PRO A 128 -2.46 -8.26 -11.32
CA PRO A 128 -3.26 -8.40 -10.10
C PRO A 128 -4.13 -9.65 -10.11
N GLU A 129 -4.53 -10.13 -11.29
CA GLU A 129 -5.25 -11.40 -11.48
C GLU A 129 -4.43 -12.61 -11.02
N LEU A 130 -3.11 -12.63 -11.24
CA LEU A 130 -2.22 -13.70 -10.77
C LEU A 130 -2.08 -13.64 -9.24
N ALA A 131 -1.90 -12.46 -8.67
CA ALA A 131 -1.84 -12.30 -7.23
C ALA A 131 -3.15 -12.72 -6.55
N LEU A 132 -4.31 -12.36 -7.12
CA LEU A 132 -5.61 -12.79 -6.60
C LEU A 132 -5.82 -14.31 -6.75
N ALA A 133 -5.30 -14.93 -7.80
CA ALA A 133 -5.32 -16.38 -7.95
C ALA A 133 -4.47 -17.07 -6.87
N GLU A 134 -3.28 -16.54 -6.56
CA GLU A 134 -2.43 -17.03 -5.47
C GLU A 134 -3.10 -16.83 -4.10
N ILE A 135 -3.67 -15.66 -3.83
CA ILE A 135 -4.44 -15.41 -2.60
C ILE A 135 -5.56 -16.44 -2.46
N ARG A 136 -6.32 -16.67 -3.53
CA ARG A 136 -7.39 -17.67 -3.51
C ARG A 136 -6.86 -19.09 -3.30
N ARG A 137 -5.71 -19.44 -3.88
CA ARG A 137 -5.07 -20.76 -3.73
C ARG A 137 -4.70 -21.02 -2.26
N VAL A 138 -4.08 -20.05 -1.59
CA VAL A 138 -3.56 -20.21 -0.23
C VAL A 138 -4.63 -20.12 0.87
N LEU A 139 -5.75 -19.41 0.62
CA LEU A 139 -6.87 -19.36 1.55
C LEU A 139 -7.56 -20.72 1.67
N VAL A 140 -8.03 -21.08 2.86
CA VAL A 140 -8.94 -22.22 3.05
C VAL A 140 -10.32 -21.91 2.43
N PRO A 141 -11.16 -22.91 2.09
CA PRO A 141 -12.58 -22.67 1.77
C PRO A 141 -13.25 -21.89 2.90
N GLY A 142 -13.99 -20.83 2.56
CA GLY A 142 -14.56 -19.90 3.54
C GLY A 142 -13.59 -18.86 4.10
N GLY A 143 -12.30 -18.93 3.75
CA GLY A 143 -11.28 -17.95 4.13
C GLY A 143 -11.53 -16.58 3.54
N ARG A 144 -11.04 -15.52 4.19
CA ARG A 144 -11.31 -14.13 3.85
C ARG A 144 -10.07 -13.40 3.35
N LEU A 145 -10.23 -12.70 2.24
CA LEU A 145 -9.34 -11.63 1.80
C LEU A 145 -9.87 -10.29 2.32
N THR A 146 -8.98 -9.46 2.88
CA THR A 146 -9.28 -8.04 3.19
C THR A 146 -8.14 -7.19 2.65
N LEU A 147 -8.48 -6.24 1.79
CA LEU A 147 -7.50 -5.38 1.14
C LEU A 147 -7.90 -3.91 1.16
N SER A 148 -6.94 -3.03 0.94
CA SER A 148 -7.21 -1.63 0.65
C SER A 148 -6.51 -1.18 -0.63
N VAL A 149 -7.17 -0.25 -1.34
CA VAL A 149 -6.63 0.44 -2.51
C VAL A 149 -6.94 1.93 -2.39
N TRP A 150 -6.19 2.78 -3.08
CA TRP A 150 -6.54 4.19 -3.19
C TRP A 150 -7.88 4.36 -3.92
N GLY A 151 -8.67 5.32 -3.49
CA GLY A 151 -9.90 5.75 -4.17
C GLY A 151 -9.62 6.45 -5.50
N MET A 152 -10.65 7.00 -6.11
CA MET A 152 -10.52 7.80 -7.33
C MET A 152 -9.57 8.98 -7.09
N ARG A 153 -8.80 9.35 -8.11
CA ARG A 153 -7.75 10.37 -8.07
C ARG A 153 -8.21 11.68 -7.41
N GLU A 154 -9.40 12.13 -7.74
CA GLU A 154 -10.00 13.38 -7.25
C GLU A 154 -10.30 13.35 -5.75
N LYS A 155 -10.32 12.16 -5.16
CA LYS A 155 -10.54 11.94 -3.72
C LYS A 155 -9.25 11.70 -2.94
N VAL A 156 -8.09 11.77 -3.60
CA VAL A 156 -6.78 11.51 -3.00
C VAL A 156 -5.77 12.63 -3.30
N PRO A 157 -6.07 13.89 -2.95
CA PRO A 157 -5.13 15.00 -3.12
C PRO A 157 -3.77 14.74 -2.49
N LEU A 158 -3.71 13.95 -1.41
CA LEU A 158 -2.46 13.50 -0.79
C LEU A 158 -1.41 13.02 -1.81
N ILE A 159 -1.85 12.33 -2.85
CA ILE A 159 -0.96 11.79 -3.89
C ILE A 159 -1.07 12.63 -5.18
N ALA A 160 -2.29 13.03 -5.54
CA ALA A 160 -2.57 13.67 -6.82
C ALA A 160 -1.81 14.99 -6.99
N CYS A 161 -1.72 15.84 -5.95
CA CYS A 161 -1.02 17.13 -6.02
C CYS A 161 0.43 16.97 -6.49
N ALA A 162 1.21 16.11 -5.84
CA ALA A 162 2.61 15.89 -6.24
C ALA A 162 2.72 15.26 -7.63
N GLN A 163 1.84 14.29 -7.96
CA GLN A 163 1.84 13.66 -9.28
C GLN A 163 1.49 14.62 -10.41
N ASP A 164 0.52 15.53 -10.20
CA ASP A 164 0.13 16.54 -11.18
C ASP A 164 1.24 17.57 -11.40
N CYS A 165 1.87 18.01 -10.33
CA CYS A 165 3.04 18.89 -10.40
C CYS A 165 4.19 18.23 -11.19
N ILE A 166 4.52 16.98 -10.87
CA ILE A 166 5.56 16.22 -11.58
C ILE A 166 5.20 16.06 -13.06
N ALA A 167 3.96 15.70 -13.38
CA ALA A 167 3.51 15.51 -14.76
C ALA A 167 3.52 16.80 -15.58
N ARG A 168 3.31 17.95 -14.94
CA ARG A 168 3.35 19.28 -15.57
C ARG A 168 4.77 19.74 -15.88
N LEU A 169 5.73 19.42 -15.01
CA LEU A 169 7.08 19.99 -15.07
C LEU A 169 8.13 19.03 -15.63
N LEU A 170 7.89 17.73 -15.60
CA LEU A 170 8.85 16.73 -16.04
C LEU A 170 8.35 15.93 -17.24
N PRO A 171 9.27 15.43 -18.09
CA PRO A 171 8.89 14.52 -19.17
C PRO A 171 8.32 13.21 -18.61
N ALA A 172 7.46 12.57 -19.38
CA ALA A 172 6.88 11.28 -19.02
C ALA A 172 7.96 10.25 -18.65
N PRO A 173 7.72 9.39 -17.65
CA PRO A 173 8.69 8.41 -17.21
C PRO A 173 9.01 7.40 -18.32
N LYS A 174 10.28 6.98 -18.43
CA LYS A 174 10.74 6.02 -19.45
C LYS A 174 10.15 4.62 -19.27
N ILE A 175 9.73 4.27 -18.04
CA ILE A 175 9.11 2.99 -17.71
C ILE A 175 7.65 3.30 -17.35
N ALA A 176 6.72 2.69 -18.11
CA ALA A 176 5.31 2.79 -17.80
C ALA A 176 5.03 2.16 -16.43
N ARG A 177 4.14 2.79 -15.66
CA ARG A 177 3.71 2.33 -14.34
C ARG A 177 2.20 2.21 -14.33
N PRO A 178 1.65 1.18 -13.70
CA PRO A 178 0.22 1.17 -13.41
C PRO A 178 -0.18 2.40 -12.58
N SER A 179 -1.34 2.96 -12.86
CA SER A 179 -1.87 4.03 -12.01
C SER A 179 -2.16 3.49 -10.62
N VAL A 180 -1.75 4.20 -9.58
CA VAL A 180 -2.09 3.84 -8.19
C VAL A 180 -3.60 3.93 -7.93
N PHE A 181 -4.33 4.66 -8.78
CA PHE A 181 -5.79 4.84 -8.70
C PHE A 181 -6.60 3.88 -9.56
N ARG A 182 -5.95 2.90 -10.24
CA ARG A 182 -6.62 2.04 -11.23
C ARG A 182 -7.78 1.19 -10.69
N PHE A 183 -7.86 1.03 -9.38
CA PHE A 183 -8.95 0.32 -8.69
C PHE A 183 -9.76 1.25 -7.77
N GLY A 184 -9.68 2.56 -7.98
CA GLY A 184 -10.30 3.57 -7.12
C GLY A 184 -11.82 3.67 -7.25
N GLU A 185 -12.41 3.06 -8.28
CA GLU A 185 -13.86 2.90 -8.43
C GLU A 185 -14.30 1.55 -7.84
N ALA A 186 -15.29 1.58 -6.94
CA ALA A 186 -15.77 0.37 -6.28
C ALA A 186 -16.24 -0.71 -7.27
N ALA A 187 -16.91 -0.33 -8.37
CA ALA A 187 -17.38 -1.25 -9.39
C ALA A 187 -16.22 -1.97 -10.12
N ILE A 188 -15.10 -1.26 -10.38
CA ILE A 188 -13.91 -1.87 -11.01
C ILE A 188 -13.27 -2.88 -10.06
N LEU A 189 -13.12 -2.52 -8.79
CA LEU A 189 -12.55 -3.41 -7.78
C LEU A 189 -13.44 -4.65 -7.55
N GLU A 190 -14.75 -4.45 -7.47
CA GLU A 190 -15.73 -5.54 -7.31
C GLU A 190 -15.65 -6.52 -8.49
N ALA A 191 -15.68 -6.00 -9.73
CA ALA A 191 -15.60 -6.83 -10.93
C ALA A 191 -14.30 -7.66 -10.96
N LEU A 192 -13.17 -7.07 -10.58
CA LEU A 192 -11.89 -7.77 -10.50
C LEU A 192 -11.93 -8.92 -9.47
N LEU A 193 -12.49 -8.68 -8.28
CA LEU A 193 -12.62 -9.71 -7.24
C LEU A 193 -13.60 -10.82 -7.65
N GLN A 194 -14.71 -10.48 -8.32
CA GLN A 194 -15.67 -11.45 -8.88
C GLN A 194 -15.01 -12.33 -9.95
N GLN A 195 -14.25 -11.73 -10.87
CA GLN A 195 -13.53 -12.46 -11.92
C GLN A 195 -12.46 -13.39 -11.33
N ALA A 196 -11.84 -13.02 -10.21
CA ALA A 196 -10.92 -13.88 -9.47
C ALA A 196 -11.63 -15.00 -8.67
N GLY A 197 -12.98 -15.06 -8.72
CA GLY A 197 -13.78 -16.11 -8.10
C GLY A 197 -14.05 -15.92 -6.61
N PHE A 198 -13.93 -14.70 -6.09
CA PHE A 198 -14.36 -14.36 -4.73
C PHE A 198 -15.85 -14.07 -4.67
N GLN A 199 -16.45 -14.29 -3.50
CA GLN A 199 -17.88 -14.07 -3.23
C GLN A 199 -18.06 -13.20 -1.97
N ASN A 200 -19.29 -12.79 -1.69
CA ASN A 200 -19.64 -11.97 -0.52
C ASN A 200 -18.77 -10.71 -0.42
N ILE A 201 -18.54 -10.08 -1.57
CA ILE A 201 -17.68 -8.90 -1.69
C ILE A 201 -18.38 -7.71 -1.03
N ARG A 202 -17.67 -7.04 -0.13
CA ARG A 202 -18.11 -5.80 0.50
C ARG A 202 -17.01 -4.77 0.29
N ILE A 203 -17.38 -3.60 -0.22
CA ILE A 203 -16.44 -2.50 -0.47
C ILE A 203 -17.00 -1.25 0.22
N GLN A 204 -16.16 -0.60 1.03
CA GLN A 204 -16.53 0.62 1.72
C GLN A 204 -15.41 1.66 1.62
N PRO A 205 -15.76 2.95 1.53
CA PRO A 205 -14.77 4.02 1.57
C PRO A 205 -14.23 4.18 2.99
N CYS A 206 -12.94 4.52 3.06
CA CYS A 206 -12.26 4.98 4.27
C CYS A 206 -11.67 6.35 3.98
N ASP A 207 -12.26 7.39 4.53
CA ASP A 207 -11.80 8.77 4.41
C ASP A 207 -10.93 9.13 5.61
N PHE A 208 -9.79 9.73 5.35
CA PHE A 208 -8.88 10.22 6.39
C PHE A 208 -8.12 11.46 5.92
N PHE A 209 -7.39 12.07 6.81
CA PHE A 209 -6.58 13.25 6.54
C PHE A 209 -5.14 13.00 6.94
N CYS A 210 -4.22 13.63 6.21
CA CYS A 210 -2.82 13.72 6.58
C CYS A 210 -2.46 15.19 6.81
N ASP A 211 -1.89 15.48 7.96
CA ASP A 211 -1.47 16.82 8.37
C ASP A 211 0.04 16.97 8.15
N PHE A 212 0.45 18.11 7.60
CA PHE A 212 1.85 18.45 7.31
C PHE A 212 2.13 19.87 7.83
N ASN A 213 3.28 20.05 8.48
CA ASN A 213 3.66 21.34 9.05
C ASN A 213 3.97 22.38 7.96
N ASP A 214 4.49 21.93 6.82
CA ASP A 214 4.89 22.77 5.70
C ASP A 214 4.96 21.95 4.38
N THR A 215 5.32 22.62 3.30
CA THR A 215 5.47 22.00 1.97
C THR A 215 6.60 20.98 1.93
N GLU A 216 7.69 21.20 2.66
CA GLU A 216 8.83 20.27 2.70
C GLU A 216 8.42 18.96 3.35
N ALA A 217 7.69 19.02 4.48
CA ALA A 217 7.15 17.83 5.15
C ALA A 217 6.23 17.02 4.23
N TYR A 218 5.35 17.69 3.47
CA TYR A 218 4.51 17.02 2.48
C TYR A 218 5.33 16.38 1.37
N TRP A 219 6.27 17.14 0.78
CA TRP A 219 7.11 16.64 -0.32
C TRP A 219 7.95 15.44 0.12
N GLN A 220 8.56 15.51 1.31
CA GLN A 220 9.32 14.41 1.86
C GLN A 220 8.44 13.17 2.09
N ALA A 221 7.25 13.35 2.67
CA ALA A 221 6.30 12.25 2.86
C ALA A 221 5.87 11.62 1.52
N PHE A 222 5.66 12.42 0.47
CA PHE A 222 5.39 11.88 -0.87
C PHE A 222 6.56 11.04 -1.38
N LEU A 223 7.81 11.48 -1.22
CA LEU A 223 9.00 10.72 -1.60
C LEU A 223 9.14 9.42 -0.79
N ASP A 224 8.84 9.47 0.50
CA ASP A 224 8.92 8.32 1.40
C ASP A 224 7.84 7.25 1.10
N LEU A 225 6.79 7.62 0.40
CA LEU A 225 5.72 6.71 -0.05
C LEU A 225 5.86 6.25 -1.51
N ALA A 226 6.74 6.89 -2.29
CA ALA A 226 6.71 6.78 -3.75
C ALA A 226 7.55 5.63 -4.34
N GLY A 227 8.20 4.80 -3.52
CA GLY A 227 8.97 3.63 -3.98
C GLY A 227 9.97 3.97 -5.09
N GLY A 228 9.87 3.28 -6.22
CA GLY A 228 10.76 3.50 -7.36
C GLY A 228 10.63 4.88 -8.03
N ALA A 229 9.56 5.67 -7.76
CA ALA A 229 9.46 7.05 -8.24
C ALA A 229 10.38 7.99 -7.45
N ALA A 230 10.52 7.77 -6.13
CA ALA A 230 11.42 8.54 -5.28
C ALA A 230 12.86 8.49 -5.79
N GLU A 231 13.30 7.34 -6.25
CA GLU A 231 14.63 7.17 -6.84
C GLU A 231 14.84 8.03 -8.10
N ALA A 232 13.86 8.04 -9.00
CA ALA A 232 13.94 8.85 -10.21
C ALA A 232 14.01 10.35 -9.88
N LEU A 233 13.22 10.79 -8.89
CA LEU A 233 13.19 12.20 -8.45
C LEU A 233 14.48 12.60 -7.71
N SER A 234 15.08 11.71 -6.93
CA SER A 234 16.33 12.00 -6.21
C SER A 234 17.53 12.24 -7.12
N ARG A 235 17.47 11.76 -8.36
CA ARG A 235 18.53 11.95 -9.38
C ARG A 235 18.39 13.24 -10.20
N LEU A 236 17.34 14.01 -9.96
CA LEU A 236 17.15 15.29 -10.64
C LEU A 236 18.17 16.34 -10.15
N PRO A 237 18.56 17.29 -11.03
CA PRO A 237 19.35 18.44 -10.61
C PRO A 237 18.68 19.23 -9.48
N ASP A 238 19.46 19.84 -8.60
CA ASP A 238 18.94 20.61 -7.45
C ASP A 238 17.99 21.72 -7.90
N SER A 239 18.32 22.43 -8.98
CA SER A 239 17.44 23.47 -9.54
C SER A 239 16.07 22.94 -9.96
N THR A 240 16.04 21.74 -10.55
CA THR A 240 14.76 21.09 -10.93
C THR A 240 13.97 20.67 -9.71
N ARG A 241 14.64 20.15 -8.67
CA ARG A 241 13.97 19.80 -7.40
C ARG A 241 13.38 21.04 -6.71
N GLN A 242 14.10 22.14 -6.68
CA GLN A 242 13.61 23.41 -6.14
C GLN A 242 12.40 23.94 -6.92
N THR A 243 12.42 23.84 -8.26
CA THR A 243 11.29 24.21 -9.09
C THR A 243 10.05 23.36 -8.79
N LEU A 244 10.24 22.04 -8.62
CA LEU A 244 9.16 21.14 -8.25
C LEU A 244 8.57 21.49 -6.87
N GLN A 245 9.41 21.73 -5.87
CA GLN A 245 8.99 22.10 -4.53
C GLN A 245 8.21 23.42 -4.51
N ALA A 246 8.65 24.43 -5.25
CA ALA A 246 7.95 25.70 -5.37
C ALA A 246 6.56 25.51 -6.02
N ALA A 247 6.48 24.75 -7.09
CA ALA A 247 5.21 24.48 -7.76
C ALA A 247 4.25 23.63 -6.91
N VAL A 248 4.76 22.66 -6.15
CA VAL A 248 3.96 21.91 -5.19
C VAL A 248 3.41 22.83 -4.09
N ALA A 249 4.17 23.82 -3.64
CA ALA A 249 3.69 24.78 -2.65
C ALA A 249 2.46 25.55 -3.15
N GLU A 250 2.45 25.94 -4.42
CA GLU A 250 1.29 26.60 -5.04
C GLU A 250 0.09 25.65 -5.13
N ASP A 251 0.30 24.40 -5.52
CA ASP A 251 -0.75 23.38 -5.64
C ASP A 251 -1.35 22.97 -4.27
N LEU A 252 -0.62 23.18 -3.16
CA LEU A 252 -1.05 22.90 -1.79
C LEU A 252 -1.89 24.02 -1.16
N GLU A 253 -1.88 25.24 -1.71
CA GLU A 253 -2.59 26.38 -1.11
C GLU A 253 -4.08 26.11 -0.80
N PRO A 254 -4.86 25.39 -1.64
CA PRO A 254 -6.24 25.04 -1.32
C PRO A 254 -6.42 24.16 -0.07
N TYR A 255 -5.34 23.54 0.41
CA TYR A 255 -5.34 22.59 1.54
C TYR A 255 -4.72 23.18 2.81
N ARG A 256 -4.55 24.52 2.89
CA ARG A 256 -4.06 25.15 4.11
C ARG A 256 -4.93 24.82 5.31
N ALA A 257 -4.27 24.41 6.40
CA ALA A 257 -4.96 24.16 7.66
C ALA A 257 -5.41 25.48 8.31
N MET A 258 -6.70 25.57 8.65
CA MET A 258 -7.28 26.72 9.35
C MET A 258 -7.71 26.29 10.76
N PRO A 259 -7.55 27.08 11.81
CA PRO A 259 -7.15 28.49 11.85
C PRO A 259 -5.64 28.76 11.96
N THR A 260 -4.80 27.73 12.00
CA THR A 260 -3.32 27.87 12.09
C THR A 260 -2.74 27.79 10.67
N PRO A 261 -2.35 28.92 10.04
CA PRO A 261 -1.96 28.96 8.63
C PRO A 261 -0.58 28.38 8.31
N SER A 262 0.08 27.70 9.25
CA SER A 262 1.45 27.22 9.08
C SER A 262 1.55 25.83 8.43
N GLY A 263 0.44 25.12 8.24
CA GLY A 263 0.46 23.74 7.77
C GLY A 263 -0.61 23.45 6.70
N TYR A 264 -0.66 22.20 6.29
CA TYR A 264 -1.59 21.69 5.27
C TYR A 264 -2.31 20.46 5.80
N ARG A 265 -3.60 20.32 5.45
CA ARG A 265 -4.41 19.16 5.77
C ARG A 265 -4.99 18.58 4.48
N LEU A 266 -4.43 17.49 4.03
CA LEU A 266 -4.81 16.86 2.77
C LEU A 266 -5.76 15.69 3.00
N PRO A 267 -6.92 15.66 2.34
CA PRO A 267 -7.81 14.52 2.39
C PRO A 267 -7.23 13.35 1.57
N ALA A 268 -7.54 12.16 2.03
CA ALA A 268 -7.28 10.93 1.29
C ALA A 268 -8.45 9.96 1.47
N ARG A 269 -8.84 9.33 0.37
CA ARG A 269 -9.82 8.24 0.37
C ARG A 269 -9.14 6.95 -0.09
N ALA A 270 -9.34 5.90 0.70
CA ALA A 270 -9.09 4.53 0.27
C ALA A 270 -10.41 3.77 0.16
N LEU A 271 -10.43 2.67 -0.58
CA LEU A 271 -11.47 1.66 -0.53
C LEU A 271 -10.94 0.47 0.25
N ILE A 272 -11.73 -0.01 1.21
CA ILE A 272 -11.47 -1.27 1.91
C ILE A 272 -12.43 -2.29 1.34
N ALA A 273 -11.89 -3.39 0.82
CA ALA A 273 -12.68 -4.50 0.31
C ALA A 273 -12.46 -5.75 1.16
N SER A 274 -13.53 -6.45 1.48
CA SER A 274 -13.49 -7.79 2.04
C SER A 274 -14.24 -8.77 1.12
N ALA A 275 -13.69 -9.96 0.94
CA ALA A 275 -14.24 -10.97 0.04
C ALA A 275 -13.95 -12.38 0.57
N ILE A 276 -14.79 -13.34 0.28
CA ILE A 276 -14.70 -14.71 0.77
C ILE A 276 -14.30 -15.64 -0.37
N ARG A 277 -13.34 -16.55 -0.12
CA ARG A 277 -13.11 -17.71 -0.97
C ARG A 277 -14.31 -18.66 -0.83
N PRO A 278 -15.02 -19.04 -1.92
CA PRO A 278 -16.10 -20.01 -1.84
C PRO A 278 -15.58 -21.39 -1.41
N HIS A 279 -16.53 -22.23 -0.93
CA HIS A 279 -16.26 -23.61 -0.53
C HIS A 279 -15.87 -24.51 -1.69
#